data_36a94b18afa6d0e6c4ff295b6094ce6b
#
_entry.id   36a94b18afa6d0e6c4ff295b6094ce6b
#
_cell.length_a   1.000
_cell.length_b   1.000
_cell.length_c   1.000
_cell.angle_alpha   90.00
_cell.angle_beta   90.00
_cell.angle_gamma   90.00
#
_symmetry.space_group_name_H-M   'P 1'
#
loop_
_entity.id
_entity.type
_entity.pdbx_description
1 polymer ?
#
loop_
_entity_poly.entity_id
_entity_poly.type
_entity_poly.pdbx_seq_one_letter_code
_entity_poly.pdbx_strand_id
1 'polypeptide(L)'
;MNIREIENSIISKLKQNFPEVLVEGFPDKPSEFILLHPVGALLVHYKGSNYSQSNAISFISQENKKEFSITVVTRNLRGNEGAYEFIDKVKFVLTGFEPDSCSKLMPNKDFFISENGGIWQYGINFTLTTTNIQDF
;
A
#
# COMPACT_ATOMS: atom_id res chain seq x y z
N MET A 1 10.90 -9.81 -7.23
CA MET A 1 10.65 -8.35 -7.42
C MET A 1 11.34 -7.54 -6.35
N ASN A 2 11.86 -6.37 -6.70
CA ASN A 2 12.36 -5.43 -5.70
C ASN A 2 11.22 -4.57 -5.14
N ILE A 3 11.52 -3.76 -4.13
CA ILE A 3 10.53 -2.92 -3.45
C ILE A 3 9.79 -2.01 -4.44
N ARG A 4 10.53 -1.36 -5.33
CA ARG A 4 9.94 -0.43 -6.31
C ARG A 4 9.01 -1.14 -7.29
N GLU A 5 9.37 -2.34 -7.73
CA GLU A 5 8.54 -3.13 -8.64
C GLU A 5 7.24 -3.57 -7.97
N ILE A 6 7.31 -3.97 -6.70
CA ILE A 6 6.12 -4.34 -5.93
C ILE A 6 5.20 -3.12 -5.76
N GLU A 7 5.78 -1.97 -5.38
CA GLU A 7 5.02 -0.72 -5.26
C GLU A 7 4.32 -0.38 -6.58
N ASN A 8 5.05 -0.44 -7.69
CA ASN A 8 4.47 -0.16 -9.01
C ASN A 8 3.35 -1.14 -9.38
N SER A 9 3.48 -2.40 -9.00
CA SER A 9 2.45 -3.41 -9.22
C SER A 9 1.17 -3.07 -8.46
N ILE A 10 1.30 -2.64 -7.21
CA ILE A 10 0.16 -2.20 -6.39
C ILE A 10 -0.49 -0.95 -7.00
N ILE A 11 0.32 0.03 -7.39
CA ILE A 11 -0.16 1.26 -8.03
C ILE A 11 -0.95 0.94 -9.30
N SER A 12 -0.43 0.06 -10.14
CA SER A 12 -1.11 -0.34 -11.39
C SER A 12 -2.45 -1.00 -11.11
N LYS A 13 -2.50 -1.88 -10.11
CA LYS A 13 -3.75 -2.56 -9.72
C LYS A 13 -4.79 -1.55 -9.24
N LEU A 14 -4.36 -0.58 -8.44
CA LEU A 14 -5.26 0.46 -7.94
C LEU A 14 -5.74 1.37 -9.08
N LYS A 15 -4.85 1.77 -9.99
CA LYS A 15 -5.24 2.60 -11.14
C LYS A 15 -6.33 1.95 -11.99
N GLN A 16 -6.28 0.65 -12.17
CA GLN A 16 -7.27 -0.09 -12.95
C GLN A 16 -8.66 -0.04 -12.31
N ASN A 17 -8.72 0.07 -10.99
CA ASN A 17 -9.97 -0.03 -10.23
C ASN A 17 -10.45 1.31 -9.65
N PHE A 18 -9.65 2.36 -9.74
CA PHE A 18 -9.98 3.69 -9.18
C PHE A 18 -9.72 4.79 -10.20
N PRO A 19 -10.47 4.81 -11.34
CA PRO A 19 -10.28 5.86 -12.34
C PRO A 19 -10.71 7.25 -11.87
N GLU A 20 -11.49 7.31 -10.77
CA GLU A 20 -12.06 8.54 -10.26
C GLU A 20 -11.15 9.34 -9.33
N VAL A 21 -9.98 8.81 -8.97
CA VAL A 21 -9.03 9.47 -8.06
C VAL A 21 -7.62 9.42 -8.62
N LEU A 22 -6.75 10.26 -8.04
CA LEU A 22 -5.31 10.18 -8.31
C LEU A 22 -4.73 8.94 -7.61
N VAL A 23 -3.94 8.15 -8.32
CA VAL A 23 -3.21 7.02 -7.74
C VAL A 23 -1.74 7.14 -8.10
N GLU A 24 -0.88 7.24 -7.09
CA GLU A 24 0.56 7.34 -7.31
C GLU A 24 1.34 6.89 -6.07
N GLY A 25 2.66 6.80 -6.20
CA GLY A 25 3.53 6.60 -5.05
C GLY A 25 3.48 7.81 -4.13
N PHE A 26 3.72 7.59 -2.84
CA PHE A 26 3.81 8.68 -1.88
C PHE A 26 4.95 9.62 -2.32
N PRO A 27 4.75 10.95 -2.28
CA PRO A 27 5.78 11.89 -2.74
C PRO A 27 7.04 11.82 -1.88
N ASP A 28 8.20 12.09 -2.49
CA ASP A 28 9.50 12.08 -1.80
C ASP A 28 9.53 13.05 -0.62
N LYS A 29 8.73 14.11 -0.71
CA LYS A 29 8.59 15.11 0.35
C LYS A 29 7.13 15.16 0.81
N PRO A 30 6.70 14.23 1.69
CA PRO A 30 5.30 14.15 2.09
C PRO A 30 4.72 15.43 2.67
N SER A 31 5.53 16.24 3.36
CA SER A 31 5.09 17.50 3.94
C SER A 31 4.69 18.55 2.90
N GLU A 32 5.11 18.36 1.66
CA GLU A 32 4.78 19.28 0.55
C GLU A 32 3.58 18.79 -0.27
N PHE A 33 3.02 17.64 0.08
CA PHE A 33 1.88 17.08 -0.63
C PHE A 33 0.65 17.97 -0.46
N ILE A 34 0.04 18.35 -1.57
CA ILE A 34 -1.22 19.11 -1.59
C ILE A 34 -2.20 18.33 -2.46
N LEU A 35 -3.40 18.07 -1.92
CA LEU A 35 -4.45 17.42 -2.69
C LEU A 35 -5.05 18.39 -3.69
N LEU A 36 -4.72 18.23 -4.96
CA LEU A 36 -5.27 19.03 -6.05
C LEU A 36 -6.42 18.34 -6.77
N HIS A 37 -6.54 17.02 -6.64
CA HIS A 37 -7.61 16.27 -7.27
C HIS A 37 -8.95 16.59 -6.61
N PRO A 38 -10.03 16.78 -7.40
CA PRO A 38 -11.34 17.17 -6.84
C PRO A 38 -11.98 16.12 -5.96
N VAL A 39 -11.67 14.83 -6.13
CA VAL A 39 -12.25 13.74 -5.34
C VAL A 39 -11.29 13.28 -4.25
N GLY A 40 -10.08 12.88 -4.60
CA GLY A 40 -9.12 12.38 -3.65
C GLY A 40 -7.90 11.75 -4.29
N ALA A 41 -7.11 11.09 -3.47
CA ALA A 41 -5.90 10.41 -3.90
C ALA A 41 -5.66 9.14 -3.09
N LEU A 42 -5.03 8.16 -3.74
CA LEU A 42 -4.48 6.96 -3.10
C LEU A 42 -2.97 7.01 -3.28
N LEU A 43 -2.24 7.03 -2.18
CA LEU A 43 -0.78 7.15 -2.18
C LEU A 43 -0.16 5.91 -1.59
N VAL A 44 0.77 5.30 -2.31
CA VAL A 44 1.35 4.00 -1.95
C VAL A 44 2.79 4.18 -1.52
N HIS A 45 3.20 3.57 -0.41
CA HIS A 45 4.60 3.53 -0.02
C HIS A 45 4.94 2.26 0.75
N TYR A 46 6.23 1.93 0.75
CA TYR A 46 6.80 0.82 1.48
C TYR A 46 7.06 1.23 2.93
N LYS A 47 6.58 0.43 3.89
CA LYS A 47 6.76 0.72 5.31
C LYS A 47 7.95 0.00 5.95
N GLY A 48 8.28 -1.18 5.47
CA GLY A 48 9.36 -1.95 6.04
C GLY A 48 9.16 -3.44 5.87
N SER A 49 10.10 -4.21 6.37
CA SER A 49 10.07 -5.66 6.28
C SER A 49 10.48 -6.29 7.59
N ASN A 50 9.97 -7.49 7.83
CA ASN A 50 10.43 -8.37 8.89
C ASN A 50 10.97 -9.64 8.25
N TYR A 51 12.09 -10.12 8.75
CA TYR A 51 12.79 -11.29 8.21
C TYR A 51 12.73 -12.42 9.23
N SER A 52 12.45 -13.63 8.75
CA SER A 52 12.57 -14.83 9.58
C SER A 52 14.03 -15.23 9.70
N GLN A 53 14.33 -16.17 10.59
CA GLN A 53 15.66 -16.78 10.64
C GLN A 53 15.88 -17.65 9.39
N SER A 54 17.15 -17.72 8.94
CA SER A 54 17.51 -18.62 7.86
C SER A 54 17.46 -20.08 8.34
N ASN A 55 16.89 -20.93 7.49
CA ASN A 55 16.78 -22.38 7.75
C ASN A 55 17.90 -23.19 7.08
N ALA A 56 18.80 -22.52 6.35
CA ALA A 56 19.87 -23.18 5.62
C ALA A 56 21.22 -23.01 6.31
N ILE A 57 22.14 -23.96 6.10
CA ILE A 57 23.47 -23.97 6.74
C ILE A 57 24.51 -23.28 5.85
N SER A 58 24.50 -23.55 4.55
CA SER A 58 25.54 -23.08 3.62
C SER A 58 25.12 -21.88 2.78
N PHE A 59 23.88 -21.44 2.90
CA PHE A 59 23.36 -20.25 2.24
C PHE A 59 22.25 -19.66 3.10
N ILE A 60 21.82 -18.45 2.77
CA ILE A 60 20.74 -17.79 3.52
C ILE A 60 19.44 -18.03 2.76
N SER A 61 18.44 -18.60 3.48
CA SER A 61 17.07 -18.74 3.00
C SER A 61 16.15 -18.30 4.14
N GLN A 62 15.44 -17.22 3.93
CA GLN A 62 14.55 -16.65 4.94
C GLN A 62 13.32 -16.05 4.30
N GLU A 63 12.22 -16.12 5.02
CA GLU A 63 11.02 -15.38 4.62
C GLU A 63 11.18 -13.91 4.93
N ASN A 64 10.68 -13.09 4.03
CA ASN A 64 10.71 -11.65 4.13
C ASN A 64 9.28 -11.15 4.04
N LYS A 65 8.73 -10.69 5.14
CA LYS A 65 7.38 -10.14 5.19
C LYS A 65 7.46 -8.63 5.01
N LYS A 66 6.99 -8.17 3.85
CA LYS A 66 7.00 -6.74 3.49
C LYS A 66 5.65 -6.10 3.82
N GLU A 67 5.71 -4.88 4.29
CA GLU A 67 4.52 -4.10 4.58
C GLU A 67 4.48 -2.87 3.69
N PHE A 68 3.35 -2.67 3.01
CA PHE A 68 3.06 -1.50 2.19
C PHE A 68 1.84 -0.78 2.74
N SER A 69 1.84 0.53 2.67
CA SER A 69 0.73 1.35 3.14
C SER A 69 0.09 2.09 1.99
N ILE A 70 -1.24 2.11 2.00
CA ILE A 70 -2.04 2.92 1.08
C ILE A 70 -2.62 4.06 1.91
N THR A 71 -2.27 5.30 1.58
CA THR A 71 -2.88 6.46 2.23
C THR A 71 -4.05 6.93 1.39
N VAL A 72 -5.23 6.93 2.00
CA VAL A 72 -6.47 7.40 1.37
C VAL A 72 -6.65 8.86 1.78
N VAL A 73 -6.64 9.77 0.81
CA VAL A 73 -6.81 11.20 1.02
C VAL A 73 -8.08 11.64 0.30
N THR A 74 -9.07 12.12 1.06
CA THR A 74 -10.38 12.50 0.48
C THR A 74 -10.90 13.80 1.06
N ARG A 75 -11.82 14.43 0.31
CA ARG A 75 -12.51 15.64 0.75
C ARG A 75 -13.78 15.33 1.54
N ASN A 76 -14.26 14.09 1.46
CA ASN A 76 -15.46 13.63 2.16
C ASN A 76 -15.12 12.44 3.04
N LEU A 77 -15.85 12.30 4.15
CA LEU A 77 -15.66 11.16 5.06
C LEU A 77 -16.64 10.03 4.73
N ARG A 78 -17.91 10.40 4.55
CA ARG A 78 -19.02 9.46 4.32
C ARG A 78 -19.61 9.67 2.93
N GLY A 79 -20.46 8.73 2.52
CA GLY A 79 -21.13 8.80 1.23
C GLY A 79 -20.28 8.34 0.08
N ASN A 80 -20.79 8.57 -1.13
CA ASN A 80 -20.05 8.22 -2.35
C ASN A 80 -18.78 9.05 -2.44
N GLU A 81 -17.68 8.40 -2.79
CA GLU A 81 -16.37 9.05 -2.89
C GLU A 81 -15.84 9.59 -1.56
N GLY A 82 -16.35 9.10 -0.43
CA GLY A 82 -15.83 9.39 0.89
C GLY A 82 -14.76 8.41 1.34
N ALA A 83 -14.06 8.77 2.42
CA ALA A 83 -12.96 7.94 2.93
C ALA A 83 -13.42 6.52 3.27
N TYR A 84 -14.57 6.37 3.90
CA TYR A 84 -15.05 5.04 4.31
C TYR A 84 -15.24 4.10 3.13
N GLU A 85 -15.84 4.58 2.05
CA GLU A 85 -16.04 3.75 0.84
C GLU A 85 -14.73 3.42 0.16
N PHE A 86 -13.79 4.35 0.08
CA PHE A 86 -12.48 4.08 -0.51
C PHE A 86 -11.69 3.08 0.32
N ILE A 87 -11.74 3.16 1.66
CA ILE A 87 -11.07 2.19 2.53
C ILE A 87 -11.60 0.78 2.24
N ASP A 88 -12.92 0.61 2.23
CA ASP A 88 -13.54 -0.69 1.97
C ASP A 88 -13.20 -1.20 0.56
N LYS A 89 -13.23 -0.34 -0.44
CA LYS A 89 -12.93 -0.72 -1.81
C LYS A 89 -11.46 -1.07 -2.00
N VAL A 90 -10.54 -0.33 -1.40
CA VAL A 90 -9.10 -0.64 -1.45
C VAL A 90 -8.85 -2.02 -0.84
N LYS A 91 -9.45 -2.31 0.31
CA LYS A 91 -9.32 -3.63 0.93
C LYS A 91 -9.87 -4.73 0.03
N PHE A 92 -11.00 -4.50 -0.62
CA PHE A 92 -11.58 -5.47 -1.54
C PHE A 92 -10.69 -5.71 -2.76
N VAL A 93 -10.15 -4.65 -3.35
CA VAL A 93 -9.34 -4.73 -4.57
C VAL A 93 -7.97 -5.38 -4.30
N LEU A 94 -7.32 -5.04 -3.20
CA LEU A 94 -5.95 -5.48 -2.93
C LEU A 94 -5.86 -6.81 -2.17
N THR A 95 -6.89 -7.16 -1.39
CA THR A 95 -6.85 -8.44 -0.65
C THR A 95 -6.81 -9.60 -1.64
N GLY A 96 -5.77 -10.41 -1.53
CA GLY A 96 -5.56 -11.56 -2.43
C GLY A 96 -4.85 -11.23 -3.73
N PHE A 97 -4.57 -9.97 -4.02
CA PHE A 97 -3.76 -9.61 -5.17
C PHE A 97 -2.33 -10.11 -4.97
N GLU A 98 -1.78 -10.74 -5.99
CA GLU A 98 -0.48 -11.41 -5.92
C GLU A 98 0.48 -10.77 -6.93
N PRO A 99 1.36 -9.86 -6.50
CA PRO A 99 2.45 -9.40 -7.35
C PRO A 99 3.38 -10.56 -7.72
N ASP A 100 4.04 -10.47 -8.86
CA ASP A 100 4.93 -11.54 -9.34
C ASP A 100 5.96 -11.94 -8.28
N SER A 101 6.11 -13.25 -8.08
CA SER A 101 7.08 -13.83 -7.13
C SER A 101 6.81 -13.47 -5.67
N CYS A 102 5.61 -13.01 -5.36
CA CYS A 102 5.19 -12.67 -4.00
C CYS A 102 4.00 -13.51 -3.59
N SER A 103 3.73 -13.56 -2.30
CA SER A 103 2.46 -14.10 -1.80
C SER A 103 1.34 -13.10 -2.03
N LYS A 104 0.12 -13.51 -1.72
CA LYS A 104 -1.06 -12.64 -1.81
C LYS A 104 -1.00 -11.55 -0.75
N LEU A 105 -1.40 -10.34 -1.13
CA LEU A 105 -1.57 -9.23 -0.20
C LEU A 105 -2.68 -9.54 0.79
N MET A 106 -2.44 -9.22 2.06
CA MET A 106 -3.42 -9.32 3.14
C MET A 106 -3.45 -8.02 3.93
N PRO A 107 -4.64 -7.50 4.28
CA PRO A 107 -4.71 -6.32 5.12
C PRO A 107 -4.20 -6.66 6.54
N ASN A 108 -3.44 -5.74 7.11
CA ASN A 108 -2.92 -5.85 8.47
C ASN A 108 -3.73 -4.96 9.42
N LYS A 109 -3.87 -3.70 9.06
CA LYS A 109 -4.72 -2.76 9.82
C LYS A 109 -5.06 -1.55 8.96
N ASP A 110 -6.10 -0.83 9.36
CA ASP A 110 -6.35 0.52 8.86
C ASP A 110 -6.51 1.46 10.05
N PHE A 111 -6.28 2.76 9.82
CA PHE A 111 -6.23 3.74 10.91
C PHE A 111 -6.40 5.16 10.39
N PHE A 112 -6.93 6.00 11.28
CA PHE A 112 -7.03 7.44 11.03
C PHE A 112 -5.64 8.09 11.12
N ILE A 113 -5.33 8.98 10.20
CA ILE A 113 -4.08 9.75 10.20
C ILE A 113 -4.36 11.19 10.62
N SER A 114 -5.19 11.92 9.87
CA SER A 114 -5.43 13.34 10.13
C SER A 114 -6.68 13.84 9.41
N GLU A 115 -7.16 15.00 9.87
CA GLU A 115 -8.15 15.79 9.16
C GLU A 115 -7.71 17.25 9.26
N ASN A 116 -7.62 17.94 8.11
CA ASN A 116 -7.21 19.33 8.04
C ASN A 116 -8.04 20.04 6.95
N GLY A 117 -8.82 21.02 7.35
CA GLY A 117 -9.61 21.80 6.40
C GLY A 117 -10.58 20.99 5.56
N GLY A 118 -11.13 19.93 6.12
CA GLY A 118 -12.04 19.04 5.40
C GLY A 118 -11.35 17.95 4.57
N ILE A 119 -10.03 17.86 4.64
CA ILE A 119 -9.26 16.79 3.98
C ILE A 119 -8.99 15.70 4.99
N TRP A 120 -9.52 14.50 4.73
CA TRP A 120 -9.40 13.32 5.59
C TRP A 120 -8.32 12.41 5.08
N GLN A 121 -7.47 11.90 5.98
CA GLN A 121 -6.44 10.93 5.63
C GLN A 121 -6.54 9.69 6.52
N TYR A 122 -6.57 8.54 5.86
CA TYR A 122 -6.54 7.22 6.51
C TYR A 122 -5.43 6.39 5.88
N GLY A 123 -4.83 5.52 6.68
CA GLY A 123 -3.84 4.56 6.19
C GLY A 123 -4.42 3.15 6.22
N ILE A 124 -4.04 2.35 5.23
CA ILE A 124 -4.34 0.92 5.19
C ILE A 124 -3.03 0.19 4.94
N ASN A 125 -2.63 -0.65 5.89
CA ASN A 125 -1.40 -1.42 5.77
C ASN A 125 -1.71 -2.82 5.27
N PHE A 126 -0.95 -3.25 4.26
CA PHE A 126 -1.02 -4.60 3.69
C PHE A 126 0.33 -5.28 3.83
N THR A 127 0.31 -6.57 4.00
CA THR A 127 1.53 -7.38 4.04
C THR A 127 1.54 -8.41 2.93
N LEU A 128 2.73 -8.72 2.45
CA LEU A 128 2.97 -9.88 1.58
C LEU A 128 4.32 -10.49 1.95
N THR A 129 4.54 -11.72 1.51
CA THR A 129 5.75 -12.46 1.82
C THR A 129 6.53 -12.74 0.54
N THR A 130 7.84 -12.55 0.61
CA THR A 130 8.79 -12.98 -0.41
C THR A 130 9.85 -13.85 0.26
N THR A 131 10.62 -14.59 -0.55
CA THR A 131 11.74 -15.37 -0.04
C THR A 131 13.04 -14.67 -0.39
N ASN A 132 13.89 -14.46 0.62
CA ASN A 132 15.23 -13.94 0.44
C ASN A 132 16.20 -15.13 0.46
N ILE A 133 16.85 -15.38 -0.68
CA ILE A 133 17.83 -16.46 -0.83
C ILE A 133 19.15 -15.83 -1.26
N GLN A 134 20.19 -16.08 -0.46
CA GLN A 134 21.53 -15.57 -0.74
C GLN A 134 22.53 -16.70 -0.65
N ASP A 135 23.23 -16.93 -1.75
CA ASP A 135 24.31 -17.92 -1.87
C ASP A 135 25.65 -17.19 -1.85
N PHE A 136 26.57 -17.65 -1.02
CA PHE A 136 27.87 -17.03 -0.85
C PHE A 136 28.98 -17.84 -1.51
#